data_68cd0fd73fabc6854d3ba152ab457b5d
#
_entry.id   68cd0fd73fabc6854d3ba152ab457b5d
#
_cell.length_a   1.000
_cell.length_b   1.000
_cell.length_c   1.000
_cell.angle_alpha   90.00
_cell.angle_beta   90.00
_cell.angle_gamma   90.00
#
_symmetry.space_group_name_H-M   'P 1'
#
loop_
_entity.id
_entity.type
_entity.pdbx_description
1 polymer ?
#
loop_
_entity_poly.entity_id
_entity_poly.type
_entity_poly.pdbx_seq_one_letter_code
_entity_poly.pdbx_strand_id
1 'polypeptide(L)'
;MQTILPKNPHNVKPIHKELVAYRLLAGESITQAKFCDMVSKSSRLAPRILDLKHDGYPIMKHMIKLDDGTHVAEYFLPRDFIQAVHRVGLYKALQVEICKKAILGGVA
;
A
#
# COMPACT_ATOMS: atom_id res chain seq x y z
N MET A 1 3.39 -18.60 18.75
CA MET A 1 3.47 -18.61 18.22
C MET A 1 3.27 -18.70 17.80
N GLN A 2 3.28 -18.63 17.60
CA GLN A 2 3.37 -18.73 16.98
C GLN A 2 3.24 -18.41 16.54
N THR A 3 3.10 -18.23 16.80
CA THR A 3 3.21 -18.04 16.13
C THR A 3 3.25 -17.90 15.62
N ILE A 4 2.99 -17.66 15.87
CA ILE A 4 3.30 -17.63 15.10
C ILE A 4 3.92 -17.53 14.71
N LEU A 5 4.24 -17.74 14.75
CA LEU A 5 5.16 -17.75 14.29
C LEU A 5 5.70 -17.82 13.48
N PRO A 6 5.71 -17.16 13.46
CA PRO A 6 6.16 -17.19 12.16
C PRO A 6 7.29 -17.99 12.00
N LYS A 7 7.06 -18.75 11.20
CA LYS A 7 7.84 -19.80 11.00
C LYS A 7 9.19 -19.45 10.58
N ASN A 8 9.34 -18.64 9.62
CA ASN A 8 10.63 -18.34 9.01
C ASN A 8 10.76 -16.83 8.89
N PRO A 9 11.58 -16.19 9.74
CA PRO A 9 11.71 -14.75 9.69
C PRO A 9 12.30 -14.24 8.37
N HIS A 10 13.00 -15.06 7.62
CA HIS A 10 13.55 -14.65 6.35
C HIS A 10 12.50 -14.53 5.27
N ASN A 11 11.30 -15.03 5.51
CA ASN A 11 10.21 -14.90 4.57
C ASN A 11 9.25 -13.78 4.93
N VAL A 12 9.63 -12.94 5.87
CA VAL A 12 8.80 -11.78 6.23
C VAL A 12 8.78 -10.81 5.07
N LYS A 13 7.59 -10.48 4.62
CA LYS A 13 7.38 -9.55 3.52
C LYS A 13 6.58 -8.36 4.01
N PRO A 14 6.68 -7.21 3.33
CA PRO A 14 5.83 -6.07 3.68
C PRO A 14 4.36 -6.48 3.62
N ILE A 15 3.59 -6.00 4.56
CA ILE A 15 2.14 -6.21 4.53
C ILE A 15 1.59 -5.41 3.35
N HIS A 16 0.64 -6.00 2.62
CA HIS A 16 0.06 -5.36 1.45
C HIS A 16 -0.47 -3.96 1.77
N LYS A 17 -1.09 -3.80 2.94
CA LYS A 17 -1.59 -2.51 3.40
C LYS A 17 -0.46 -1.47 3.46
N GLU A 18 0.70 -1.87 3.95
CA GLU A 18 1.86 -0.98 4.06
C GLU A 18 2.39 -0.57 2.69
N LEU A 19 2.41 -1.51 1.76
CA LEU A 19 2.85 -1.20 0.39
C LEU A 19 1.94 -0.17 -0.25
N VAL A 20 0.63 -0.35 -0.09
CA VAL A 20 -0.34 0.60 -0.63
C VAL A 20 -0.17 1.97 0.02
N ALA A 21 -0.05 2.00 1.36
CA ALA A 21 0.15 3.26 2.08
C ALA A 21 1.42 3.98 1.61
N TYR A 22 2.50 3.24 1.46
CA TYR A 22 3.76 3.81 1.01
C TYR A 22 3.62 4.47 -0.36
N ARG A 23 2.98 3.76 -1.30
CA ARG A 23 2.79 4.29 -2.65
C ARG A 23 1.91 5.54 -2.66
N LEU A 24 0.82 5.50 -1.90
CA LEU A 24 -0.07 6.65 -1.82
C LEU A 24 0.62 7.86 -1.18
N LEU A 25 1.43 7.63 -0.15
CA LEU A 25 2.17 8.71 0.51
C LEU A 25 3.30 9.23 -0.34
N ALA A 26 3.75 8.46 -1.32
CA ALA A 26 4.73 8.93 -2.30
C ALA A 26 4.09 9.81 -3.38
N GLY A 27 2.78 10.02 -3.31
CA GLY A 27 2.07 10.86 -4.28
C GLY A 27 1.53 10.10 -5.48
N GLU A 28 1.61 8.78 -5.46
CA GLU A 28 1.11 7.95 -6.55
C GLU A 28 -0.36 7.63 -6.36
N SER A 29 -1.04 7.34 -7.47
CA SER A 29 -2.38 6.78 -7.42
C SER A 29 -2.30 5.30 -7.73
N ILE A 30 -3.27 4.53 -7.22
CA ILE A 30 -3.26 3.08 -7.37
C ILE A 30 -4.60 2.59 -7.89
N THR A 31 -4.54 1.72 -8.90
CA THR A 31 -5.70 0.98 -9.41
C THR A 31 -5.54 -0.49 -9.04
N GLN A 32 -6.61 -1.26 -9.22
CA GLN A 32 -6.56 -2.70 -9.00
C GLN A 32 -5.46 -3.35 -9.86
N ALA A 33 -5.33 -2.93 -11.12
CA ALA A 33 -4.32 -3.48 -12.01
C ALA A 33 -2.91 -3.21 -11.50
N LYS A 34 -2.62 -1.98 -11.06
CA LYS A 34 -1.32 -1.65 -10.49
C LYS A 34 -1.03 -2.49 -9.25
N PHE A 35 -2.03 -2.68 -8.42
CA PHE A 35 -1.85 -3.47 -7.20
C PHE A 35 -1.51 -4.92 -7.53
N CYS A 36 -2.17 -5.49 -8.52
CA CYS A 36 -1.86 -6.85 -8.96
C CYS A 36 -0.43 -6.95 -9.47
N ASP A 37 0.05 -5.93 -10.20
CA ASP A 37 1.43 -5.90 -10.67
C ASP A 37 2.43 -5.82 -9.51
N MET A 38 2.07 -5.10 -8.45
CA MET A 38 2.94 -4.94 -7.28
C MET A 38 3.03 -6.20 -6.45
N VAL A 39 1.96 -6.99 -6.40
CA VAL A 39 1.86 -8.10 -5.46
C VAL A 39 1.65 -9.42 -6.20
N SER A 40 0.44 -9.67 -6.68
CA SER A 40 0.12 -10.89 -7.43
C SER A 40 -1.23 -10.69 -8.13
N LYS A 41 -1.47 -11.53 -9.14
CA LYS A 41 -2.70 -11.43 -9.93
C LYS A 41 -3.97 -11.63 -9.12
N SER A 42 -3.89 -12.38 -8.03
CA SER A 42 -5.05 -12.66 -7.19
C SER A 42 -5.25 -11.65 -6.08
N SER A 43 -4.38 -10.66 -5.97
CA SER A 43 -4.47 -9.67 -4.90
C SER A 43 -5.62 -8.70 -5.15
N ARG A 44 -6.27 -8.29 -4.06
CA ARG A 44 -7.40 -7.37 -4.12
C ARG A 44 -7.07 -6.08 -3.41
N LEU A 45 -7.25 -4.99 -4.14
CA LEU A 45 -6.94 -3.66 -3.62
C LEU A 45 -8.01 -3.13 -2.67
N ALA A 46 -9.29 -3.34 -2.99
CA ALA A 46 -10.38 -2.74 -2.22
C ALA A 46 -10.32 -3.05 -0.71
N PRO A 47 -10.07 -4.29 -0.27
CA PRO A 47 -9.93 -4.54 1.17
C PRO A 47 -8.78 -3.78 1.80
N ARG A 48 -7.68 -3.59 1.07
CA ARG A 48 -6.53 -2.84 1.58
C ARG A 48 -6.87 -1.36 1.74
N ILE A 49 -7.64 -0.84 0.78
CA ILE A 49 -8.09 0.55 0.86
C ILE A 49 -9.00 0.75 2.09
N LEU A 50 -9.89 -0.21 2.33
CA LEU A 50 -10.78 -0.14 3.50
C LEU A 50 -9.97 -0.19 4.79
N ASP A 51 -8.97 -1.07 4.87
CA ASP A 51 -8.09 -1.15 6.03
C ASP A 51 -7.41 0.18 6.32
N LEU A 52 -6.92 0.85 5.27
CA LEU A 52 -6.25 2.14 5.42
C LEU A 52 -7.23 3.24 5.85
N LYS A 53 -8.45 3.21 5.35
CA LYS A 53 -9.47 4.15 5.79
C LYS A 53 -9.76 3.99 7.27
N HIS A 54 -9.83 2.75 7.74
CA HIS A 54 -10.03 2.47 9.17
C HIS A 54 -8.85 2.97 10.01
N ASP A 55 -7.65 2.99 9.44
CA ASP A 55 -6.47 3.51 10.11
C ASP A 55 -6.41 5.04 10.10
N GLY A 56 -7.36 5.69 9.43
CA GLY A 56 -7.43 7.14 9.42
C GLY A 56 -6.91 7.82 8.16
N TYR A 57 -6.54 7.05 7.13
CA TYR A 57 -6.09 7.63 5.87
C TYR A 57 -7.29 8.18 5.09
N PRO A 58 -7.26 9.47 4.70
CA PRO A 58 -8.38 10.06 3.95
C PRO A 58 -8.29 9.75 2.47
N ILE A 59 -8.38 8.46 2.13
CA ILE A 59 -8.23 8.01 0.75
C ILE A 59 -9.39 8.48 -0.09
N MET A 60 -9.07 9.06 -1.25
CA MET A 60 -10.05 9.51 -2.22
C MET A 60 -10.06 8.60 -3.43
N LYS A 61 -11.14 8.64 -4.17
CA LYS A 61 -11.32 7.79 -5.33
C LYS A 61 -11.94 8.60 -6.47
N HIS A 62 -11.44 8.38 -7.69
CA HIS A 62 -12.16 8.84 -8.86
C HIS A 62 -12.20 7.71 -9.89
N MET A 63 -13.18 7.76 -10.77
CA MET A 63 -13.35 6.73 -11.79
C MET A 63 -12.63 7.16 -13.06
N ILE A 64 -11.86 6.24 -13.64
CA ILE A 64 -11.17 6.47 -14.90
C ILE A 64 -11.87 5.64 -15.97
N LYS A 65 -12.13 6.25 -17.11
CA LYS A 65 -12.68 5.53 -18.26
C LYS A 65 -11.52 5.01 -19.12
N LEU A 66 -11.53 3.72 -19.37
CA LEU A 66 -10.52 3.09 -20.22
C LEU A 66 -10.95 3.15 -21.69
N ASP A 67 -10.01 2.83 -22.59
CA ASP A 67 -10.26 2.89 -24.03
C ASP A 67 -11.39 1.98 -24.48
N ASP A 68 -11.60 0.86 -23.77
CA ASP A 68 -12.66 -0.08 -24.08
C ASP A 68 -14.01 0.34 -23.52
N GLY A 69 -14.09 1.50 -22.86
CA GLY A 69 -15.32 2.00 -22.29
C GLY A 69 -15.58 1.59 -20.85
N THR A 70 -14.77 0.70 -20.29
CA THR A 70 -14.95 0.31 -18.89
C THR A 70 -14.42 1.42 -17.96
N HIS A 71 -14.93 1.40 -16.73
CA HIS A 71 -14.50 2.36 -15.71
C HIS A 71 -13.81 1.60 -14.59
N VAL A 72 -12.67 2.14 -14.11
CA VAL A 72 -11.95 1.57 -12.99
C VAL A 72 -11.73 2.63 -11.93
N ALA A 73 -11.68 2.21 -10.67
CA ALA A 73 -11.43 3.12 -9.57
C ALA A 73 -9.93 3.36 -9.44
N GLU A 74 -9.55 4.63 -9.30
CA GLU A 74 -8.18 5.01 -9.00
C GLU A 74 -8.19 5.70 -7.65
N TYR A 75 -7.36 5.19 -6.73
CA TYR A 75 -7.30 5.70 -5.36
C TYR A 75 -6.07 6.57 -5.16
N PHE A 76 -6.21 7.62 -4.37
CA PHE A 76 -5.12 8.54 -4.10
C PHE A 76 -5.34 9.26 -2.77
N LEU A 77 -4.29 9.90 -2.27
CA LEU A 77 -4.39 10.71 -1.05
C LEU A 77 -4.36 12.20 -1.40
N PRO A 78 -5.08 13.04 -0.65
CA PRO A 78 -5.01 14.48 -0.85
C PRO A 78 -3.59 14.98 -0.62
N ARG A 79 -3.18 15.97 -1.42
CA ARG A 79 -1.84 16.53 -1.33
C ARG A 79 -1.56 17.09 0.07
N ASP A 80 -2.53 17.75 0.68
CA ASP A 80 -2.35 18.35 2.00
C ASP A 80 -2.03 17.29 3.05
N PHE A 81 -2.69 16.15 2.97
CA PHE A 81 -2.43 15.05 3.89
C PHE A 81 -1.02 14.50 3.68
N ILE A 82 -0.63 14.31 2.41
CA ILE A 82 0.70 13.80 2.08
C ILE A 82 1.77 14.74 2.63
N GLN A 83 1.61 16.05 2.44
CA GLN A 83 2.56 17.03 2.92
C GLN A 83 2.64 17.01 4.45
N ALA A 84 1.51 16.87 5.13
CA ALA A 84 1.49 16.83 6.58
C ALA A 84 2.23 15.59 7.10
N VAL A 85 2.03 14.44 6.47
CA VAL A 85 2.71 13.21 6.87
C VAL A 85 4.23 13.33 6.68
N HIS A 86 4.65 13.90 5.55
CA HIS A 86 6.08 14.10 5.31
C HIS A 86 6.69 15.05 6.32
N ARG A 87 5.94 16.09 6.71
CA ARG A 87 6.42 17.09 7.66
C ARG A 87 6.69 16.49 9.03
N VAL A 88 5.85 15.55 9.48
CA VAL A 88 6.04 14.92 10.79
C VAL A 88 6.95 13.68 10.73
N GLY A 89 7.43 13.33 9.53
CA GLY A 89 8.39 12.23 9.39
C GLY A 89 7.76 10.84 9.33
N LEU A 90 6.44 10.73 9.31
CA LEU A 90 5.78 9.44 9.28
C LEU A 90 6.09 8.65 8.02
N TYR A 91 6.26 9.35 6.91
CA TYR A 91 6.60 8.71 5.65
C TYR A 91 7.94 7.99 5.75
N LYS A 92 8.94 8.63 6.36
CA LYS A 92 10.26 8.01 6.53
C LYS A 92 10.18 6.79 7.43
N ALA A 93 9.39 6.86 8.50
CA ALA A 93 9.22 5.74 9.39
C ALA A 93 8.59 4.55 8.66
N LEU A 94 7.57 4.82 7.87
CA LEU A 94 6.90 3.78 7.10
C LEU A 94 7.86 3.18 6.06
N GLN A 95 8.64 4.03 5.39
CA GLN A 95 9.60 3.57 4.40
C GLN A 95 10.64 2.63 5.02
N VAL A 96 11.14 2.99 6.20
CA VAL A 96 12.12 2.16 6.90
C VAL A 96 11.53 0.80 7.24
N GLU A 97 10.29 0.78 7.73
CA GLU A 97 9.64 -0.48 8.06
C GLU A 97 9.45 -1.38 6.84
N ILE A 98 9.02 -0.80 5.72
CA ILE A 98 8.83 -1.55 4.49
C ILE A 98 10.17 -2.09 3.99
N CYS A 99 11.20 -1.28 4.00
CA CYS A 99 12.53 -1.70 3.57
C CYS A 99 13.08 -2.79 4.47
N LYS A 100 12.87 -2.65 5.79
CA LYS A 100 13.32 -3.63 6.75
C LYS A 100 12.66 -4.99 6.51
N LYS A 101 11.36 -4.99 6.29
CA LYS A 101 10.64 -6.23 5.98
C LYS A 101 11.08 -6.83 4.66
N ALA A 102 11.31 -5.99 3.66
CA ALA A 102 11.77 -6.46 2.36
C ALA A 102 13.15 -7.10 2.45
N ILE A 103 14.04 -6.52 3.23
CA ILE A 103 15.37 -7.08 3.45
C ILE A 103 15.26 -8.44 4.11
N LEU A 104 14.46 -8.55 5.16
CA LEU A 104 14.27 -9.83 5.85
C LEU A 104 13.65 -10.87 4.91
N GLY A 105 12.67 -10.46 4.12
CA GLY A 105 12.05 -11.36 3.16
C GLY A 105 12.98 -11.71 2.02
N GLY A 106 13.83 -10.77 1.60
CA GLY A 106 14.75 -10.98 0.50
C GLY A 106 15.88 -11.94 0.81
N VAL A 107 16.16 -12.14 2.09
CA VAL A 107 17.21 -13.04 2.51
C VAL A 107 16.79 -14.51 2.34
N ALA A 108 15.52 -14.75 2.36
CA ALA A 108 15.00 -16.12 2.27
C ALA A 108 15.30 -16.80 0.95
#